data_92a4c920c9de5231156b3ffa3bb7a9d4
#
_entry.id   92a4c920c9de5231156b3ffa3bb7a9d4
#
_cell.length_a   1.000
_cell.length_b   1.000
_cell.length_c   1.000
_cell.angle_alpha   90.00
_cell.angle_beta   90.00
_cell.angle_gamma   90.00
#
_symmetry.space_group_name_H-M   'P 1'
#
loop_
_entity.id
_entity.type
_entity.pdbx_description
1 polymer ?
#
loop_
_entity_poly.entity_id
_entity_poly.type
_entity_poly.pdbx_seq_one_letter_code
_entity_poly.pdbx_strand_id
1 'polypeptide(L)'
;MKDWYLLYCKRSEQERAVINLDRQGVECYYPQVTVQKIVRGKRIECAEPLFPGYMFVYFDPEDISYTTIRSTRGVANFIRQGATPQTVQPDLIYGLMMNEDNEEH
;
A
#
# COMPACT_ATOMS: atom_id res chain seq x y z
N MET A 1 5.46 -12.58 -14.75
CA MET A 1 4.20 -12.82 -14.05
C MET A 1 3.96 -11.75 -13.01
N LYS A 2 2.76 -11.17 -12.99
CA LYS A 2 2.41 -10.17 -11.99
C LYS A 2 2.17 -10.82 -10.64
N ASP A 3 2.71 -10.21 -9.60
CA ASP A 3 2.49 -10.62 -8.21
C ASP A 3 2.30 -9.39 -7.33
N TRP A 4 1.71 -9.61 -6.16
CA TRP A 4 1.64 -8.59 -5.13
C TRP A 4 2.91 -8.61 -4.29
N TYR A 5 3.44 -7.42 -4.05
CA TYR A 5 4.64 -7.21 -3.22
C TYR A 5 4.33 -6.21 -2.14
N LEU A 6 5.11 -6.25 -1.07
CA LEU A 6 4.96 -5.33 0.05
C LEU A 6 6.07 -4.30 0.02
N LEU A 7 5.69 -3.02 0.04
CA LEU A 7 6.61 -1.89 0.07
C LEU A 7 6.56 -1.20 1.43
N TYR A 8 7.68 -0.62 1.79
CA TYR A 8 7.74 0.37 2.86
C TYR A 8 7.96 1.75 2.24
N CYS A 9 7.17 2.72 2.68
CA CYS A 9 7.22 4.08 2.17
C CYS A 9 7.98 4.99 3.14
N LYS A 10 8.58 6.06 2.60
CA LYS A 10 9.20 7.06 3.42
C LYS A 10 8.13 7.75 4.27
N ARG A 11 8.54 8.21 5.45
CA ARG A 11 7.63 8.82 6.41
C ARG A 11 6.87 9.99 5.78
N SER A 12 5.54 9.94 5.89
CA SER A 12 4.63 10.96 5.35
C SER A 12 4.67 11.13 3.83
N GLU A 13 5.25 10.17 3.09
CA GLU A 13 5.34 10.24 1.64
C GLU A 13 4.53 9.16 0.93
N GLN A 14 3.57 8.53 1.62
CA GLN A 14 2.77 7.46 1.03
C GLN A 14 1.94 7.94 -0.16
N GLU A 15 1.34 9.13 -0.05
CA GLU A 15 0.56 9.69 -1.15
C GLU A 15 1.43 9.98 -2.37
N ARG A 16 2.63 10.50 -2.13
CA ARG A 16 3.60 10.73 -3.21
C ARG A 16 3.96 9.44 -3.90
N ALA A 17 4.18 8.38 -3.12
CA ALA A 17 4.49 7.06 -3.67
C ALA A 17 3.37 6.55 -4.56
N VAL A 18 2.11 6.62 -4.09
CA VAL A 18 0.95 6.18 -4.86
C VAL A 18 0.86 6.93 -6.19
N ILE A 19 0.97 8.26 -6.16
CA ILE A 19 0.88 9.08 -7.36
C ILE A 19 1.95 8.70 -8.37
N ASN A 20 3.18 8.54 -7.92
CA ASN A 20 4.30 8.26 -8.82
C ASN A 20 4.31 6.82 -9.32
N LEU A 21 3.83 5.87 -8.53
CA LEU A 21 3.67 4.50 -8.98
C LEU A 21 2.52 4.40 -9.99
N ASP A 22 1.41 5.09 -9.73
CA ASP A 22 0.28 5.13 -10.64
C ASP A 22 0.68 5.69 -12.00
N ARG A 23 1.50 6.73 -12.03
CA ARG A 23 2.03 7.30 -13.27
C ARG A 23 2.85 6.31 -14.09
N GLN A 24 3.41 5.31 -13.45
CA GLN A 24 4.19 4.25 -14.10
C GLN A 24 3.31 3.05 -14.49
N GLY A 25 2.01 3.13 -14.26
CA GLY A 25 1.11 2.04 -14.56
C GLY A 25 1.13 0.91 -13.52
N VAL A 26 1.63 1.18 -12.32
CA VAL A 26 1.71 0.20 -11.25
C VAL A 26 0.48 0.31 -10.36
N GLU A 27 -0.24 -0.80 -10.17
CA GLU A 27 -1.38 -0.84 -9.28
C GLU A 27 -0.92 -0.88 -7.83
N CYS A 28 -1.47 0.01 -7.00
CA CYS A 28 -1.15 0.10 -5.59
C CYS A 28 -2.38 -0.12 -4.74
N TYR A 29 -2.18 -0.71 -3.55
CA TYR A 29 -3.23 -0.83 -2.56
C TYR A 29 -2.67 -0.41 -1.21
N TYR A 30 -3.25 0.66 -0.66
CA TYR A 30 -2.88 1.19 0.66
C TYR A 30 -4.13 1.09 1.55
N PRO A 31 -4.30 -0.04 2.28
CA PRO A 31 -5.53 -0.28 2.99
C PRO A 31 -5.78 0.75 4.09
N GLN A 32 -7.03 1.18 4.17
CA GLN A 32 -7.50 2.16 5.15
C GLN A 32 -8.50 1.51 6.07
N VAL A 33 -8.58 2.04 7.27
CA VAL A 33 -9.61 1.66 8.24
C VAL A 33 -10.28 2.94 8.73
N THR A 34 -11.59 2.88 8.90
CA THR A 34 -12.35 4.00 9.45
C THR A 34 -12.28 3.95 10.96
N VAL A 35 -11.79 5.01 11.58
CA VAL A 35 -11.72 5.14 13.03
C VAL A 35 -12.56 6.33 13.48
N GLN A 36 -13.14 6.22 14.68
CA GLN A 36 -13.86 7.32 15.29
C GLN A 36 -12.93 8.05 16.25
N LYS A 37 -12.90 9.38 16.11
CA LYS A 37 -12.11 10.24 16.98
C LYS A 37 -12.99 11.30 17.60
N ILE A 38 -12.60 11.75 18.77
CA ILE A 38 -13.26 12.89 19.43
C ILE A 38 -12.36 14.09 19.23
N VAL A 39 -12.86 15.09 18.48
CA VAL A 39 -12.15 16.33 18.23
C VAL A 39 -13.05 17.49 18.70
N ARG A 40 -12.56 18.24 19.65
CA ARG A 40 -13.32 19.38 20.24
C ARG A 40 -14.69 18.95 20.74
N GLY A 41 -14.77 17.78 21.38
CA GLY A 41 -16.01 17.25 21.92
C GLY A 41 -16.96 16.62 20.92
N LYS A 42 -16.59 16.57 19.65
CA LYS A 42 -17.42 15.97 18.60
C LYS A 42 -16.81 14.68 18.10
N ARG A 43 -17.68 13.71 17.80
CA ARG A 43 -17.25 12.47 17.15
C ARG A 43 -17.11 12.72 15.66
N ILE A 44 -15.95 12.37 15.14
CA ILE A 44 -15.69 12.41 13.70
C ILE A 44 -15.17 11.07 13.25
N GLU A 45 -15.46 10.72 12.00
CA GLU A 45 -14.90 9.52 11.37
C GLU A 45 -13.72 9.92 10.50
N CYS A 46 -12.61 9.22 10.67
CA CYS A 46 -11.40 9.46 9.91
C CYS A 46 -10.92 8.16 9.26
N ALA A 47 -10.47 8.25 8.03
CA ALA A 47 -9.79 7.14 7.39
C ALA A 47 -8.32 7.18 7.80
N GLU A 48 -7.81 6.07 8.29
CA GLU A 48 -6.40 5.93 8.67
C GLU A 48 -5.82 4.68 8.03
N PRO A 49 -4.50 4.69 7.74
CA PRO A 49 -3.85 3.50 7.21
C PRO A 49 -3.96 2.33 8.18
N LEU A 50 -4.34 1.15 7.67
CA LEU A 50 -4.35 -0.06 8.47
C LEU A 50 -2.94 -0.48 8.86
N PHE A 51 -1.99 -0.32 7.95
CA PHE A 51 -0.56 -0.59 8.18
C PHE A 51 0.24 0.67 7.84
N PRO A 52 0.42 1.59 8.79
CA PRO A 52 1.09 2.86 8.50
C PRO A 52 2.49 2.65 7.91
N GLY A 53 2.73 3.28 6.77
CA GLY A 53 4.01 3.21 6.06
C GLY A 53 4.15 2.04 5.11
N TYR A 54 3.24 1.07 5.14
CA TYR A 54 3.30 -0.10 4.26
C TYR A 54 2.23 -0.03 3.20
N MET A 55 2.57 -0.48 1.98
CA MET A 55 1.59 -0.57 0.91
C MET A 55 1.86 -1.78 0.05
N PHE A 56 0.82 -2.25 -0.62
CA PHE A 56 0.92 -3.38 -1.54
C PHE A 56 1.00 -2.86 -2.97
N VAL A 57 1.84 -3.48 -3.80
CA VAL A 57 1.96 -3.13 -5.21
C VAL A 57 1.86 -4.39 -6.06
N TYR A 58 1.20 -4.25 -7.20
CA TYR A 58 0.97 -5.36 -8.12
C TYR A 58 1.65 -5.06 -9.44
N PHE A 59 2.65 -5.83 -9.78
CA PHE A 59 3.42 -5.63 -11.01
C PHE A 59 4.19 -6.89 -11.39
N ASP A 60 4.69 -6.89 -12.63
CA ASP A 60 5.54 -7.96 -13.15
C ASP A 60 6.98 -7.45 -13.19
N PRO A 61 7.91 -8.09 -12.45
CA PRO A 61 9.31 -7.67 -12.45
C PRO A 61 10.00 -7.75 -13.81
N GLU A 62 9.42 -8.50 -14.75
CA GLU A 62 9.94 -8.56 -16.12
C GLU A 62 9.56 -7.32 -16.93
N ASP A 63 8.43 -6.68 -16.59
CA ASP A 63 7.97 -5.46 -17.24
C ASP A 63 8.56 -4.21 -16.60
N ILE A 64 8.57 -4.18 -15.27
CA ILE A 64 9.07 -3.05 -14.48
C ILE A 64 10.02 -3.63 -13.44
N SER A 65 11.27 -3.18 -13.43
CA SER A 65 12.26 -3.72 -12.52
C SER A 65 11.99 -3.35 -11.06
N TYR A 66 12.47 -4.18 -10.14
CA TYR A 66 12.42 -3.86 -8.71
C TYR A 66 13.09 -2.52 -8.41
N THR A 67 14.21 -2.26 -9.09
CA THR A 67 14.95 -1.01 -8.91
C THR A 67 14.10 0.20 -9.29
N THR A 68 13.34 0.13 -10.36
CA THR A 68 12.45 1.20 -10.79
C THR A 68 11.38 1.49 -9.73
N ILE A 69 10.77 0.44 -9.18
CA ILE A 69 9.78 0.60 -8.10
C ILE A 69 10.44 1.20 -6.87
N ARG A 70 11.57 0.64 -6.44
CA ARG A 70 12.28 1.10 -5.25
C ARG A 70 12.74 2.55 -5.36
N SER A 71 13.10 2.98 -6.56
CA SER A 71 13.59 4.35 -6.82
C SER A 71 12.47 5.36 -7.00
N THR A 72 11.22 4.91 -6.98
CA THR A 72 10.07 5.81 -7.11
C THR A 72 10.00 6.73 -5.89
N ARG A 73 9.71 8.01 -6.14
CA ARG A 73 9.60 9.00 -5.07
C ARG A 73 8.51 8.62 -4.07
N GLY A 74 8.88 8.64 -2.80
CA GLY A 74 7.99 8.25 -1.71
C GLY A 74 8.21 6.82 -1.25
N VAL A 75 8.82 5.98 -2.07
CA VAL A 75 9.12 4.59 -1.72
C VAL A 75 10.47 4.52 -1.01
N ALA A 76 10.53 3.82 0.11
CA ALA A 76 11.79 3.57 0.81
C ALA A 76 12.46 2.30 0.31
N ASN A 77 11.75 1.17 0.39
CA ASN A 77 12.27 -0.12 -0.06
C ASN A 77 11.17 -1.17 -0.11
N PHE A 78 11.48 -2.31 -0.73
CA PHE A 78 10.67 -3.51 -0.60
C PHE A 78 10.88 -4.14 0.77
N ILE A 79 9.84 -4.77 1.29
CA ILE A 79 10.00 -5.72 2.39
C ILE A 79 10.54 -7.00 1.77
N ARG A 80 11.57 -7.56 2.38
CA ARG A 80 12.29 -8.70 1.82
C ARG A 80 12.18 -9.93 2.69
N GLN A 81 12.21 -11.07 2.03
CA GLN A 81 12.39 -12.36 2.68
C GLN A 81 13.74 -12.89 2.19
N GLY A 82 14.77 -12.78 3.02
CA GLY A 82 16.14 -13.05 2.59
C GLY A 82 16.58 -12.01 1.56
N ALA A 83 17.08 -12.46 0.41
CA ALA A 83 17.59 -11.62 -0.66
C ALA A 83 16.53 -11.15 -1.65
N THR A 84 15.31 -11.71 -1.57
CA THR A 84 14.24 -11.44 -2.53
C THR A 84 13.11 -10.60 -1.93
N PRO A 85 12.49 -9.71 -2.72
CA PRO A 85 11.29 -9.03 -2.27
C PRO A 85 10.19 -10.03 -1.93
N GLN A 86 9.50 -9.79 -0.82
CA GLN A 86 8.46 -10.69 -0.34
C GLN A 86 7.19 -10.52 -1.18
N THR A 87 6.65 -11.64 -1.67
CA THR A 87 5.35 -11.67 -2.33
C THR A 87 4.25 -11.86 -1.31
N VAL A 88 3.05 -11.41 -1.66
CA VAL A 88 1.86 -11.51 -0.79
C VAL A 88 0.80 -12.28 -1.56
N GLN A 89 0.15 -13.21 -0.88
CA GLN A 89 -0.91 -14.00 -1.50
C GLN A 89 -2.09 -13.12 -1.91
N PRO A 90 -2.60 -13.26 -3.16
CA PRO A 90 -3.74 -12.48 -3.62
C PRO A 90 -4.97 -12.57 -2.72
N ASP A 91 -5.20 -13.73 -2.12
CA ASP A 91 -6.34 -13.93 -1.23
C ASP A 91 -6.30 -13.00 -0.02
N LEU A 92 -5.10 -12.71 0.49
CA LEU A 92 -4.93 -11.77 1.59
C LEU A 92 -5.36 -10.37 1.17
N ILE A 93 -4.93 -9.95 -0.03
CA ILE A 93 -5.25 -8.63 -0.56
C ILE A 93 -6.76 -8.48 -0.78
N TYR A 94 -7.38 -9.48 -1.41
CA TYR A 94 -8.83 -9.46 -1.65
C TYR A 94 -9.62 -9.49 -0.36
N GLY A 95 -9.14 -10.23 0.65
CA GLY A 95 -9.76 -10.24 1.97
C GLY A 95 -9.74 -8.87 2.63
N LEU A 96 -8.64 -8.16 2.52
CA LEU A 96 -8.53 -6.80 3.06
C LEU A 96 -9.46 -5.83 2.32
N MET A 97 -9.54 -5.93 1.00
CA MET A 97 -10.43 -5.09 0.20
C MET A 97 -11.90 -5.32 0.55
N MET A 98 -12.29 -6.57 0.74
CA MET A 98 -13.66 -6.93 1.11
C MET A 98 -14.04 -6.43 2.50
N ASN A 99 -13.12 -6.50 3.45
CA ASN A 99 -13.35 -5.99 4.79
C ASN A 99 -13.49 -4.46 4.81
N GLU A 100 -12.72 -3.78 3.99
CA GLU A 100 -12.79 -2.33 3.84
C GLU A 100 -14.18 -1.92 3.32
N ASP A 101 -14.68 -2.62 2.30
CA ASP A 101 -16.01 -2.37 1.73
C ASP A 101 -17.11 -2.64 2.77
N ASN A 102 -16.97 -3.66 3.60
CA ASN A 102 -17.95 -4.00 4.62
C ASN A 102 -17.98 -2.97 5.75
N GLU A 103 -16.88 -2.33 6.06
CA GLU A 103 -16.80 -1.32 7.11
C GLU A 103 -17.46 0.01 6.71
N GLU A 104 -17.68 0.23 5.43
CA GLU A 104 -18.37 1.40 4.93
C GLU A 104 -19.89 1.34 5.12
N HIS A 105 -20.39 0.23 5.54
CA HIS A 105 -21.81 0.00 5.83
C HIS A 105 -22.05 0.04 7.32
#